data_089dbed3cd4ae322dacde85eadaa4386
#
_entry.id   089dbed3cd4ae322dacde85eadaa4386
#
_cell.length_a   1.000
_cell.length_b   1.000
_cell.length_c   1.000
_cell.angle_alpha   90.00
_cell.angle_beta   90.00
_cell.angle_gamma   90.00
#
_symmetry.space_group_name_H-M   'P 1'
#
loop_
_entity.id
_entity.type
_entity.pdbx_description
1 polymer ?
#
loop_
_entity_poly.entity_id
_entity_poly.type
_entity_poly.pdbx_seq_one_letter_code
_entity_poly.pdbx_strand_id
1 'polypeptide(L)'
;MQLPIIIQGGMGVAISDWNLAKAVSQLGQLGVVSGTGISRIVSCRLNDGDLAGHVRRALSNFAVPEPVQAILDRYYVPGGRQPNEPYKAPIAYSTRPPKFLDQLTTISNFVEVFLAREGHDGVVGLNLLEKIQMPTLASLYGAMLAGVDYVLMGAGI
;
A
#
# COMPACT_ATOMS: atom_id res chain seq x y z
N MET A 1 -17.37 11.91 -16.46
CA MET A 1 -15.97 11.57 -16.14
C MET A 1 -15.29 11.19 -17.45
N GLN A 2 -14.20 11.86 -17.79
CA GLN A 2 -13.42 11.51 -18.97
C GLN A 2 -12.56 10.28 -18.63
N LEU A 3 -12.58 9.26 -19.50
CA LEU A 3 -11.75 8.08 -19.29
C LEU A 3 -10.26 8.43 -19.47
N PRO A 4 -9.35 7.88 -18.67
CA PRO A 4 -7.92 8.08 -18.84
C PRO A 4 -7.46 7.49 -20.19
N ILE A 5 -6.59 8.22 -20.90
CA ILE A 5 -5.99 7.77 -22.15
C ILE A 5 -4.70 6.99 -21.87
N ILE A 6 -3.99 7.35 -20.80
CA ILE A 6 -2.74 6.71 -20.39
C ILE A 6 -2.99 5.97 -19.08
N ILE A 7 -2.55 4.72 -19.02
CA ILE A 7 -2.58 3.88 -17.82
C ILE A 7 -1.14 3.57 -17.42
N GLN A 8 -0.70 4.09 -16.29
CA GLN A 8 0.57 3.69 -15.70
C GLN A 8 0.35 2.32 -15.05
N GLY A 9 1.11 1.31 -15.47
CA GLY A 9 0.79 -0.09 -15.24
C GLY A 9 0.81 -0.61 -13.81
N GLY A 10 1.36 0.14 -12.84
CA GLY A 10 1.40 -0.29 -11.45
C GLY A 10 2.30 -1.49 -11.18
N MET A 11 3.30 -1.72 -12.04
CA MET A 11 4.22 -2.87 -11.94
C MET A 11 5.45 -2.50 -11.11
N GLY A 12 5.87 -3.43 -10.26
CA GLY A 12 7.05 -3.26 -9.40
C GLY A 12 6.72 -2.56 -8.06
N VAL A 13 6.62 -3.37 -7.01
CA VAL A 13 6.41 -2.89 -5.64
C VAL A 13 7.53 -1.93 -5.22
N ALA A 14 7.18 -0.84 -4.54
CA ALA A 14 8.06 0.28 -4.17
C ALA A 14 8.58 1.16 -5.33
N ILE A 15 8.38 0.76 -6.59
CA ILE A 15 8.68 1.60 -7.76
C ILE A 15 7.40 2.30 -8.21
N SER A 16 6.35 1.54 -8.48
CA SER A 16 5.00 2.07 -8.69
C SER A 16 4.34 2.33 -7.34
N ASP A 17 4.86 3.30 -6.62
CA ASP A 17 4.39 3.72 -5.32
C ASP A 17 3.32 4.83 -5.41
N TRP A 18 2.83 5.27 -4.27
CA TRP A 18 1.84 6.32 -4.18
C TRP A 18 2.29 7.66 -4.79
N ASN A 19 3.60 7.99 -4.75
CA ASN A 19 4.11 9.24 -5.34
C ASN A 19 3.94 9.23 -6.86
N LEU A 20 4.37 8.14 -7.52
CA LEU A 20 4.23 7.99 -8.96
C LEU A 20 2.76 7.96 -9.37
N ALA A 21 1.94 7.18 -8.68
CA ALA A 21 0.51 7.09 -8.97
C ALA A 21 -0.17 8.45 -8.82
N LYS A 22 0.12 9.18 -7.73
CA LYS A 22 -0.40 10.53 -7.48
C LYS A 22 -0.02 11.51 -8.60
N ALA A 23 1.25 11.53 -9.00
CA ALA A 23 1.73 12.42 -10.06
C ALA A 23 1.01 12.16 -11.39
N VAL A 24 0.79 10.90 -11.76
CA VAL A 24 0.07 10.52 -12.97
C VAL A 24 -1.42 10.89 -12.87
N SER A 25 -2.04 10.65 -11.71
CA SER A 25 -3.46 10.96 -11.48
C SER A 25 -3.75 12.46 -11.50
N GLN A 26 -2.84 13.27 -11.00
CA GLN A 26 -2.94 14.73 -11.05
C GLN A 26 -2.90 15.30 -12.47
N LEU A 27 -2.33 14.55 -13.42
CA LEU A 27 -2.34 14.88 -14.85
C LEU A 27 -3.60 14.37 -15.57
N GLY A 28 -4.60 13.89 -14.84
CA GLY A 28 -5.86 13.37 -15.40
C GLY A 28 -5.73 11.99 -16.04
N GLN A 29 -4.64 11.27 -15.77
CA GLN A 29 -4.41 9.92 -16.26
C GLN A 29 -4.59 8.87 -15.14
N LEU A 30 -4.57 7.58 -15.45
CA LEU A 30 -4.69 6.54 -14.42
C LEU A 30 -3.34 6.23 -13.79
N GLY A 31 -3.11 6.76 -12.60
CA GLY A 31 -1.99 6.40 -11.75
C GLY A 31 -2.30 5.13 -10.96
N VAL A 32 -1.39 4.15 -10.98
CA VAL A 32 -1.63 2.83 -10.40
C VAL A 32 -0.54 2.45 -9.42
N VAL A 33 -0.93 2.12 -8.19
CA VAL A 33 -0.01 1.59 -7.17
C VAL A 33 0.15 0.08 -7.30
N SER A 34 1.33 -0.44 -6.95
CA SER A 34 1.58 -1.88 -6.88
C SER A 34 1.19 -2.42 -5.51
N GLY A 35 0.13 -3.23 -5.44
CA GLY A 35 -0.44 -3.70 -4.16
C GLY A 35 0.15 -5.00 -3.63
N THR A 36 0.65 -5.88 -4.53
CA THR A 36 1.22 -7.16 -4.10
C THR A 36 2.53 -6.96 -3.34
N GLY A 37 2.60 -7.45 -2.11
CA GLY A 37 3.81 -7.34 -1.27
C GLY A 37 4.00 -5.97 -0.60
N ILE A 38 3.05 -5.06 -0.72
CA ILE A 38 3.14 -3.70 -0.18
C ILE A 38 3.28 -3.66 1.35
N SER A 39 2.77 -4.66 2.06
CA SER A 39 2.92 -4.80 3.50
C SER A 39 4.38 -4.80 3.95
N ARG A 40 5.28 -5.40 3.16
CA ARG A 40 6.72 -5.35 3.42
C ARG A 40 7.27 -3.94 3.29
N ILE A 41 6.85 -3.20 2.26
CA ILE A 41 7.32 -1.84 2.01
C ILE A 41 6.86 -0.87 3.11
N VAL A 42 5.59 -0.95 3.49
CA VAL A 42 5.04 -0.12 4.59
C VAL A 42 5.78 -0.44 5.90
N SER A 43 6.03 -1.72 6.20
CA SER A 43 6.81 -2.10 7.38
C SER A 43 8.24 -1.55 7.32
N CYS A 44 8.92 -1.59 6.17
CA CYS A 44 10.25 -1.02 6.02
C CYS A 44 10.25 0.51 6.19
N ARG A 45 9.28 1.22 5.60
CA ARG A 45 9.14 2.69 5.78
C ARG A 45 8.95 3.06 7.26
N LEU A 46 8.19 2.27 8.03
CA LEU A 46 8.04 2.46 9.47
C LEU A 46 9.34 2.16 10.23
N ASN A 47 10.09 1.11 9.83
CA ASN A 47 11.40 0.82 10.43
C ASN A 47 12.42 1.94 10.15
N ASP A 48 12.36 2.58 8.99
CA ASP A 48 13.20 3.74 8.62
C ASP A 48 12.70 5.05 9.27
N GLY A 49 11.71 4.96 10.18
CA GLY A 49 11.23 6.07 11.00
C GLY A 49 10.12 6.89 10.38
N ASP A 50 9.69 6.59 9.13
CA ASP A 50 8.68 7.40 8.43
C ASP A 50 8.91 8.90 8.63
N LEU A 51 10.12 9.37 8.34
CA LEU A 51 10.62 10.71 8.72
C LEU A 51 9.71 11.84 8.23
N ALA A 52 9.14 11.70 7.03
CA ALA A 52 8.18 12.65 6.48
C ALA A 52 6.75 12.48 7.05
N GLY A 53 6.49 11.42 7.83
CA GLY A 53 5.21 11.15 8.46
C GLY A 53 4.09 10.69 7.53
N HIS A 54 4.40 10.33 6.29
CA HIS A 54 3.38 9.98 5.30
C HIS A 54 2.60 8.72 5.69
N VAL A 55 3.29 7.66 6.08
CA VAL A 55 2.65 6.41 6.49
C VAL A 55 1.81 6.62 7.73
N ARG A 56 2.33 7.28 8.76
CA ARG A 56 1.59 7.55 10.01
C ARG A 56 0.38 8.44 9.77
N ARG A 57 0.48 9.44 8.88
CA ARG A 57 -0.66 10.28 8.48
C ARG A 57 -1.75 9.45 7.81
N ALA A 58 -1.40 8.56 6.89
CA ALA A 58 -2.38 7.67 6.28
C ALA A 58 -2.99 6.71 7.31
N LEU A 59 -2.18 6.12 8.18
CA LEU A 59 -2.62 5.23 9.25
C LEU A 59 -3.63 5.90 10.20
N SER A 60 -3.45 7.19 10.52
CA SER A 60 -4.38 7.92 11.38
C SER A 60 -5.77 8.15 10.76
N ASN A 61 -5.91 7.94 9.44
CA ASN A 61 -7.18 8.00 8.73
C ASN A 61 -7.86 6.62 8.58
N PHE A 62 -7.25 5.55 9.06
CA PHE A 62 -7.89 4.24 9.05
C PHE A 62 -8.90 4.12 10.18
N ALA A 63 -10.13 3.67 9.85
CA ALA A 63 -11.28 3.74 10.76
C ALA A 63 -11.16 2.90 12.06
N VAL A 64 -10.31 1.87 12.06
CA VAL A 64 -10.17 0.96 13.21
C VAL A 64 -8.78 1.12 13.83
N PRO A 65 -8.67 1.71 15.03
CA PRO A 65 -7.38 2.08 15.62
C PRO A 65 -6.56 0.89 16.15
N GLU A 66 -7.19 -0.18 16.65
CA GLU A 66 -6.48 -1.29 17.30
C GLU A 66 -5.45 -1.97 16.38
N PRO A 67 -5.77 -2.39 15.13
CA PRO A 67 -4.76 -2.99 14.27
C PRO A 67 -3.71 -1.98 13.80
N VAL A 68 -4.05 -0.69 13.72
CA VAL A 68 -3.08 0.37 13.42
C VAL A 68 -2.04 0.47 14.54
N GLN A 69 -2.50 0.50 15.80
CA GLN A 69 -1.60 0.55 16.95
C GLN A 69 -0.70 -0.68 16.99
N ALA A 70 -1.23 -1.88 16.77
CA ALA A 70 -0.44 -3.11 16.72
C ALA A 70 0.64 -3.09 15.61
N ILE A 71 0.36 -2.45 14.47
CA ILE A 71 1.34 -2.26 13.39
C ILE A 71 2.43 -1.28 13.82
N LEU A 72 2.06 -0.15 14.42
CA LEU A 72 3.01 0.85 14.91
C LEU A 72 3.92 0.26 16.00
N ASP A 73 3.36 -0.43 16.99
CA ASP A 73 4.12 -1.05 18.08
C ASP A 73 5.14 -2.08 17.56
N ARG A 74 4.82 -2.74 16.46
CA ARG A 74 5.68 -3.78 15.90
C ARG A 74 6.76 -3.24 14.96
N TYR A 75 6.44 -2.23 14.14
CA TYR A 75 7.30 -1.82 13.02
C TYR A 75 7.83 -0.39 13.11
N TYR A 76 7.16 0.50 13.83
CA TYR A 76 7.62 1.87 13.89
C TYR A 76 8.82 2.03 14.82
N VAL A 77 9.90 2.60 14.29
CA VAL A 77 11.11 2.95 15.01
C VAL A 77 11.28 4.46 14.97
N PRO A 78 11.04 5.17 16.08
CA PRO A 78 11.26 6.62 16.13
C PRO A 78 12.69 7.00 15.74
N GLY A 79 12.84 7.87 14.76
CA GLY A 79 14.16 8.28 14.24
C GLY A 79 14.79 7.28 13.25
N GLY A 80 14.14 6.14 13.04
CA GLY A 80 14.64 5.10 12.13
C GLY A 80 15.57 4.08 12.80
N ARG A 81 15.65 2.88 12.18
CA ARG A 81 16.57 1.81 12.61
C ARG A 81 18.03 2.20 12.37
N GLN A 82 18.94 1.58 13.09
CA GLN A 82 20.37 1.75 12.84
C GLN A 82 20.77 1.14 11.48
N PRO A 83 21.77 1.70 10.78
CA PRO A 83 22.15 1.24 9.43
C PRO A 83 22.45 -0.26 9.32
N ASN A 84 22.99 -0.86 10.37
CA ASN A 84 23.38 -2.29 10.41
C ASN A 84 22.29 -3.20 11.00
N GLU A 85 21.16 -2.67 11.45
CA GLU A 85 20.06 -3.48 11.93
C GLU A 85 19.24 -4.04 10.77
N PRO A 86 18.86 -5.33 10.80
CA PRO A 86 17.95 -5.88 9.80
C PRO A 86 16.55 -5.28 9.92
N TYR A 87 15.84 -5.21 8.81
CA TYR A 87 14.43 -4.82 8.84
C TYR A 87 13.59 -5.86 9.58
N LYS A 88 12.70 -5.38 10.45
CA LYS A 88 11.58 -6.19 10.95
C LYS A 88 10.59 -6.36 9.79
N ALA A 89 10.62 -7.49 9.10
CA ALA A 89 9.75 -7.75 7.98
C ALA A 89 8.58 -8.67 8.38
N PRO A 90 7.41 -8.55 7.71
CA PRO A 90 6.32 -9.50 7.91
C PRO A 90 6.73 -10.88 7.37
N ILE A 91 6.12 -11.92 7.94
CA ILE A 91 6.25 -13.29 7.44
C ILE A 91 5.56 -13.43 6.07
N ALA A 92 5.93 -14.45 5.32
CA ALA A 92 5.27 -14.78 4.07
C ALA A 92 3.84 -15.30 4.33
N TYR A 93 2.93 -15.08 3.35
CA TYR A 93 1.60 -15.67 3.40
C TYR A 93 1.65 -17.19 3.32
N SER A 94 0.73 -17.81 4.04
CA SER A 94 0.44 -19.24 3.99
C SER A 94 -1.05 -19.45 3.74
N THR A 95 -1.48 -20.69 3.56
CA THR A 95 -2.90 -21.03 3.39
C THR A 95 -3.76 -20.72 4.62
N ARG A 96 -3.14 -20.50 5.77
CA ARG A 96 -3.80 -20.06 7.01
C ARG A 96 -2.98 -18.91 7.61
N PRO A 97 -3.10 -17.69 7.06
CA PRO A 97 -2.33 -16.56 7.56
C PRO A 97 -2.82 -16.16 8.96
N PRO A 98 -1.93 -15.71 9.84
CA PRO A 98 -2.34 -15.07 11.08
C PRO A 98 -3.20 -13.83 10.80
N LYS A 99 -4.23 -13.59 11.62
CA LYS A 99 -5.10 -12.41 11.51
C LYS A 99 -4.32 -11.09 11.38
N PHE A 100 -3.22 -10.96 12.11
CA PHE A 100 -2.36 -9.78 12.03
C PHE A 100 -1.79 -9.56 10.62
N LEU A 101 -1.44 -10.62 9.88
CA LEU A 101 -0.90 -10.50 8.53
C LEU A 101 -1.95 -9.99 7.54
N ASP A 102 -3.20 -10.48 7.66
CA ASP A 102 -4.32 -9.97 6.86
C ASP A 102 -4.61 -8.50 7.19
N GLN A 103 -4.63 -8.13 8.46
CA GLN A 103 -4.78 -6.74 8.90
C GLN A 103 -3.66 -5.84 8.37
N LEU A 104 -2.41 -6.27 8.49
CA LEU A 104 -1.25 -5.54 7.96
C LEU A 104 -1.37 -5.35 6.45
N THR A 105 -1.77 -6.38 5.70
CA THR A 105 -1.92 -6.30 4.24
C THR A 105 -3.06 -5.37 3.84
N THR A 106 -4.20 -5.46 4.50
CA THR A 106 -5.34 -4.57 4.31
C THR A 106 -4.92 -3.11 4.54
N ILE A 107 -4.33 -2.84 5.70
CA ILE A 107 -3.95 -1.47 6.08
C ILE A 107 -2.83 -0.93 5.19
N SER A 108 -1.88 -1.76 4.76
CA SER A 108 -0.81 -1.32 3.86
C SER A 108 -1.33 -0.91 2.48
N ASN A 109 -2.30 -1.65 1.92
CA ASN A 109 -2.94 -1.27 0.66
C ASN A 109 -3.82 -0.03 0.83
N PHE A 110 -4.50 0.11 1.98
CA PHE A 110 -5.20 1.35 2.32
C PHE A 110 -4.22 2.54 2.32
N VAL A 111 -3.10 2.44 3.03
CA VAL A 111 -2.09 3.50 3.12
C VAL A 111 -1.61 3.94 1.74
N GLU A 112 -1.28 3.02 0.87
CA GLU A 112 -0.71 3.33 -0.44
C GLU A 112 -1.74 4.02 -1.36
N VAL A 113 -2.98 3.52 -1.38
CA VAL A 113 -4.06 4.13 -2.18
C VAL A 113 -4.48 5.47 -1.58
N PHE A 114 -4.61 5.58 -0.25
CA PHE A 114 -4.95 6.81 0.44
C PHE A 114 -3.96 7.94 0.09
N LEU A 115 -2.66 7.68 0.20
CA LEU A 115 -1.63 8.66 -0.14
C LEU A 115 -1.63 9.02 -1.63
N ALA A 116 -1.90 8.06 -2.50
CA ALA A 116 -2.02 8.31 -3.93
C ALA A 116 -3.22 9.21 -4.27
N ARG A 117 -4.32 9.11 -3.53
CA ARG A 117 -5.55 9.91 -3.74
C ARG A 117 -5.53 11.27 -3.06
N GLU A 118 -4.66 11.46 -2.10
CA GLU A 118 -4.68 12.63 -1.21
C GLU A 118 -4.47 13.95 -1.96
N GLY A 119 -5.42 14.89 -1.84
CA GLY A 119 -5.29 16.27 -2.33
C GLY A 119 -5.57 16.46 -3.83
N HIS A 120 -6.28 15.54 -4.48
CA HIS A 120 -6.76 15.69 -5.86
C HIS A 120 -7.94 14.75 -6.13
N ASP A 121 -8.66 15.02 -7.23
CA ASP A 121 -9.85 14.26 -7.69
C ASP A 121 -9.53 13.29 -8.86
N GLY A 122 -8.27 13.13 -9.20
CA GLY A 122 -7.83 12.21 -10.25
C GLY A 122 -8.03 10.74 -9.86
N VAL A 123 -8.20 9.89 -10.86
CA VAL A 123 -8.43 8.45 -10.66
C VAL A 123 -7.17 7.69 -10.27
N VAL A 124 -7.31 6.76 -9.33
CA VAL A 124 -6.21 5.91 -8.84
C VAL A 124 -6.57 4.43 -8.98
N GLY A 125 -5.62 3.66 -9.48
CA GLY A 125 -5.73 2.20 -9.58
C GLY A 125 -4.80 1.45 -8.63
N LEU A 126 -5.12 0.16 -8.46
CA LEU A 126 -4.29 -0.82 -7.76
C LEU A 126 -3.96 -1.95 -8.73
N ASN A 127 -2.69 -2.35 -8.83
CA ASN A 127 -2.30 -3.55 -9.58
C ASN A 127 -1.94 -4.69 -8.62
N LEU A 128 -2.49 -5.86 -8.87
CA LEU A 128 -2.21 -7.10 -8.15
C LEU A 128 -1.68 -8.16 -9.10
N LEU A 129 -0.69 -8.93 -8.64
CA LEU A 129 -0.19 -10.11 -9.38
C LEU A 129 -1.19 -11.25 -9.23
N GLU A 130 -1.76 -11.71 -10.32
CA GLU A 130 -2.71 -12.83 -10.35
C GLU A 130 -2.11 -14.11 -9.75
N LYS A 131 -0.83 -14.38 -9.98
CA LYS A 131 -0.12 -15.57 -9.46
C LYS A 131 0.00 -15.61 -7.92
N ILE A 132 -0.12 -14.48 -7.24
CA ILE A 132 0.00 -14.38 -5.78
C ILE A 132 -1.39 -14.12 -5.19
N GLN A 133 -2.19 -15.16 -5.10
CA GLN A 133 -3.62 -15.08 -4.77
C GLN A 133 -3.93 -14.92 -3.28
N MET A 134 -3.10 -15.48 -2.40
CA MET A 134 -3.40 -15.51 -0.95
C MET A 134 -3.65 -14.13 -0.32
N PRO A 135 -2.87 -13.07 -0.61
CA PRO A 135 -3.11 -11.73 -0.07
C PRO A 135 -4.19 -10.94 -0.82
N THR A 136 -4.74 -11.44 -1.93
CA THR A 136 -5.59 -10.67 -2.85
C THR A 136 -6.80 -10.07 -2.15
N LEU A 137 -7.54 -10.84 -1.35
CA LEU A 137 -8.75 -10.34 -0.67
C LEU A 137 -8.43 -9.24 0.32
N ALA A 138 -7.38 -9.41 1.14
CA ALA A 138 -6.94 -8.39 2.08
C ALA A 138 -6.46 -7.12 1.34
N SER A 139 -5.74 -7.28 0.24
CA SER A 139 -5.27 -6.17 -0.59
C SER A 139 -6.41 -5.38 -1.22
N LEU A 140 -7.38 -6.07 -1.83
CA LEU A 140 -8.56 -5.45 -2.42
C LEU A 140 -9.39 -4.70 -1.37
N TYR A 141 -9.61 -5.33 -0.22
CA TYR A 141 -10.39 -4.72 0.84
C TYR A 141 -9.75 -3.42 1.34
N GLY A 142 -8.44 -3.41 1.56
CA GLY A 142 -7.71 -2.20 1.96
C GLY A 142 -7.79 -1.09 0.91
N ALA A 143 -7.60 -1.42 -0.36
CA ALA A 143 -7.71 -0.46 -1.45
C ALA A 143 -9.12 0.12 -1.60
N MET A 144 -10.15 -0.70 -1.44
CA MET A 144 -11.56 -0.27 -1.47
C MET A 144 -11.88 0.69 -0.33
N LEU A 145 -11.38 0.43 0.87
CA LEU A 145 -11.54 1.35 2.02
C LEU A 145 -10.91 2.72 1.77
N ALA A 146 -9.85 2.78 0.96
CA ALA A 146 -9.22 4.04 0.54
C ALA A 146 -9.86 4.66 -0.72
N GLY A 147 -10.88 4.02 -1.30
CA GLY A 147 -11.61 4.54 -2.45
C GLY A 147 -10.89 4.35 -3.79
N VAL A 148 -10.21 3.22 -4.01
CA VAL A 148 -9.61 2.91 -5.31
C VAL A 148 -10.65 2.91 -6.42
N ASP A 149 -10.30 3.49 -7.59
CA ASP A 149 -11.23 3.58 -8.73
C ASP A 149 -11.11 2.38 -9.68
N TYR A 150 -9.91 1.83 -9.83
CA TYR A 150 -9.63 0.72 -10.75
C TYR A 150 -8.76 -0.35 -10.10
N VAL A 151 -9.01 -1.59 -10.47
CA VAL A 151 -8.16 -2.73 -10.11
C VAL A 151 -7.66 -3.39 -11.38
N LEU A 152 -6.35 -3.52 -11.48
CA LEU A 152 -5.66 -4.23 -12.55
C LEU A 152 -5.14 -5.56 -11.98
N MET A 153 -5.44 -6.64 -12.68
CA MET A 153 -4.92 -7.96 -12.34
C MET A 153 -3.98 -8.38 -13.47
N GLY A 154 -2.68 -8.19 -13.24
CA GLY A 154 -1.67 -8.61 -14.19
C GLY A 154 -1.46 -10.13 -14.13
N ALA A 155 -1.78 -10.83 -15.21
CA ALA A 155 -1.29 -12.18 -15.39
C ALA A 155 0.23 -12.08 -15.57
N GLY A 156 1.00 -12.45 -14.56
CA GLY A 156 2.43 -12.58 -14.74
C GLY A 156 2.70 -13.68 -15.76
N ILE A 157 3.34 -13.34 -16.84
CA ILE A 157 3.86 -14.27 -17.84
C ILE A 157 5.00 -15.08 -17.22
#